data_4fe8930686967cdedead5354d9014a6b
#
_entry.id   4fe8930686967cdedead5354d9014a6b
#
_cell.length_a   1.000
_cell.length_b   1.000
_cell.length_c   1.000
_cell.angle_alpha   90.00
_cell.angle_beta   90.00
_cell.angle_gamma   90.00
#
_symmetry.space_group_name_H-M   'P 1'
#
loop_
_entity.id
_entity.type
_entity.pdbx_description
1 polymer ?
#
loop_
_entity_poly.entity_id
_entity_poly.type
_entity_poly.pdbx_seq_one_letter_code
_entity_poly.pdbx_strand_id
1 'polypeptide(L)'
;MLKLICPHKDIFDSTILLKYKKYFKCTFLNISQKKFDKISNNYDIILTRFTHYINFNNKNRIKYILSPTTGLTHIDQKFFENSKVKVFNLKNKNFLRTIRASSEFTIFLILTTLRKIKNVNQPYLIGSEINNKLVGVVGLGRIGNSVAKFCFSQGADIIYFDKKELKNKKYKKTN
;
A
#
# COMPACT_ATOMS: atom_id res chain seq x y z
N MET A 1 4.71 22.96 20.37
CA MET A 1 4.88 22.16 19.13
C MET A 1 4.25 20.80 19.32
N LEU A 2 3.45 20.31 18.37
CA LEU A 2 2.78 18.99 18.46
C LEU A 2 3.82 17.86 18.46
N LYS A 3 3.53 16.79 19.23
CA LYS A 3 4.39 15.61 19.34
C LYS A 3 3.95 14.57 18.30
N LEU A 4 4.88 14.13 17.45
CA LEU A 4 4.65 13.11 16.42
C LEU A 4 5.41 11.82 16.75
N ILE A 5 4.74 10.67 16.66
CA ILE A 5 5.38 9.34 16.69
C ILE A 5 5.29 8.66 15.34
N CYS A 6 6.41 8.06 14.90
CA CYS A 6 6.47 7.06 13.85
C CYS A 6 6.96 5.74 14.48
N PRO A 7 6.10 4.73 14.67
CA PRO A 7 6.46 3.49 15.38
C PRO A 7 7.28 2.51 14.55
N HIS A 8 7.43 2.74 13.24
CA HIS A 8 8.22 1.91 12.34
C HIS A 8 8.93 2.78 11.29
N LYS A 9 10.05 3.40 11.69
CA LYS A 9 10.77 4.39 10.89
C LYS A 9 11.35 3.83 9.59
N ASP A 10 11.77 2.54 9.56
CA ASP A 10 12.47 1.93 8.43
C ASP A 10 11.60 1.74 7.18
N ILE A 11 10.28 1.91 7.29
CA ILE A 11 9.38 1.92 6.14
C ILE A 11 9.27 3.29 5.47
N PHE A 12 9.97 4.28 5.97
CA PHE A 12 10.02 5.63 5.43
C PHE A 12 11.45 6.00 5.05
N ASP A 13 11.59 6.76 3.98
CA ASP A 13 12.87 7.38 3.64
C ASP A 13 13.30 8.36 4.75
N SER A 14 14.56 8.27 5.16
CA SER A 14 15.10 9.09 6.26
C SER A 14 15.04 10.59 5.96
N THR A 15 15.21 10.98 4.70
CA THR A 15 15.13 12.39 4.28
C THR A 15 13.72 12.95 4.45
N ILE A 16 12.70 12.12 4.21
CA ILE A 16 11.31 12.48 4.44
C ILE A 16 11.05 12.64 5.94
N LEU A 17 11.53 11.72 6.78
CA LEU A 17 11.36 11.80 8.23
C LEU A 17 12.03 13.08 8.80
N LEU A 18 13.18 13.47 8.28
CA LEU A 18 13.85 14.70 8.69
C LEU A 18 13.03 15.96 8.40
N LYS A 19 12.25 15.98 7.29
CA LYS A 19 11.36 17.11 6.98
C LYS A 19 10.28 17.32 8.04
N TYR A 20 9.78 16.25 8.67
CA TYR A 20 8.78 16.37 9.74
C TYR A 20 9.34 17.06 10.99
N LYS A 21 10.65 16.91 11.29
CA LYS A 21 11.29 17.56 12.44
C LYS A 21 11.23 19.09 12.39
N LYS A 22 11.07 19.69 11.20
CA LYS A 22 10.91 21.13 11.05
C LYS A 22 9.58 21.65 11.64
N TYR A 23 8.56 20.79 11.71
CA TYR A 23 7.19 21.18 12.06
C TYR A 23 6.71 20.55 13.38
N PHE A 24 7.31 19.42 13.79
CA PHE A 24 6.84 18.63 14.93
C PHE A 24 7.99 18.18 15.82
N LYS A 25 7.68 17.96 17.10
CA LYS A 25 8.58 17.23 18.01
C LYS A 25 8.47 15.74 17.69
N CYS A 26 9.40 15.20 16.89
CA CYS A 26 9.32 13.87 16.32
C CYS A 26 10.03 12.82 17.15
N THR A 27 9.40 11.66 17.29
CA THR A 27 9.97 10.41 17.82
C THR A 27 9.84 9.32 16.76
N PHE A 28 10.98 8.85 16.23
CA PHE A 28 11.04 7.83 15.20
C PHE A 28 11.64 6.55 15.78
N LEU A 29 10.87 5.48 15.79
CA LEU A 29 11.20 4.22 16.45
C LEU A 29 10.99 3.03 15.51
N ASN A 30 11.49 1.86 15.93
CA ASN A 30 11.08 0.56 15.43
C ASN A 30 10.64 -0.24 16.64
N ILE A 31 9.33 -0.37 16.85
CA ILE A 31 8.77 -0.98 18.05
C ILE A 31 7.65 -1.94 17.71
N SER A 32 7.37 -2.87 18.61
CA SER A 32 6.24 -3.80 18.50
C SER A 32 4.90 -3.09 18.73
N GLN A 33 3.82 -3.71 18.25
CA GLN A 33 2.45 -3.24 18.49
C GLN A 33 2.19 -2.99 19.99
N LYS A 34 2.54 -3.95 20.86
CA LYS A 34 2.35 -3.87 22.32
C LYS A 34 3.04 -2.64 22.93
N LYS A 35 4.27 -2.33 22.47
CA LYS A 35 4.99 -1.12 22.94
C LYS A 35 4.35 0.14 22.40
N PHE A 36 3.96 0.14 21.13
CA PHE A 36 3.24 1.26 20.51
C PHE A 36 1.95 1.60 21.26
N ASP A 37 1.14 0.59 21.60
CA ASP A 37 -0.12 0.79 22.32
C ASP A 37 0.08 1.47 23.68
N LYS A 38 1.17 1.13 24.38
CA LYS A 38 1.49 1.72 25.68
C LYS A 38 1.88 3.20 25.59
N ILE A 39 2.62 3.61 24.55
CA ILE A 39 3.22 4.95 24.50
C ILE A 39 2.49 5.92 23.57
N SER A 40 1.68 5.43 22.65
CA SER A 40 1.06 6.24 21.59
C SER A 40 0.21 7.40 22.13
N ASN A 41 -0.40 7.24 23.30
CA ASN A 41 -1.21 8.27 23.95
C ASN A 41 -0.40 9.49 24.46
N ASN A 42 0.93 9.41 24.45
CA ASN A 42 1.80 10.56 24.80
C ASN A 42 2.04 11.51 23.61
N TYR A 43 1.42 11.23 22.46
CA TYR A 43 1.62 11.96 21.21
C TYR A 43 0.31 12.54 20.67
N ASP A 44 0.44 13.61 19.90
CA ASP A 44 -0.68 14.29 19.24
C ASP A 44 -0.91 13.76 17.82
N ILE A 45 0.16 13.23 17.18
CA ILE A 45 0.18 12.81 15.78
C ILE A 45 0.81 11.42 15.68
N ILE A 46 0.16 10.53 14.93
CA ILE A 46 0.72 9.23 14.51
C ILE A 46 1.03 9.29 13.02
N LEU A 47 2.29 9.02 12.64
CA LEU A 47 2.69 8.74 11.26
C LEU A 47 2.86 7.24 11.11
N THR A 48 2.03 6.59 10.30
CA THR A 48 2.00 5.13 10.18
C THR A 48 1.70 4.66 8.76
N ARG A 49 2.00 3.39 8.50
CA ARG A 49 1.52 2.59 7.35
C ARG A 49 0.88 1.31 7.90
N PHE A 50 0.93 0.21 7.15
CA PHE A 50 0.26 -1.07 7.49
C PHE A 50 0.93 -1.86 8.63
N THR A 51 2.04 -1.41 9.18
CA THR A 51 2.84 -2.17 10.16
C THR A 51 2.26 -2.18 11.56
N HIS A 52 1.39 -1.21 11.87
CA HIS A 52 0.76 -1.09 13.17
C HIS A 52 -0.74 -0.88 13.00
N TYR A 53 -1.53 -1.61 13.77
CA TYR A 53 -2.97 -1.40 13.87
C TYR A 53 -3.26 -0.27 14.86
N ILE A 54 -4.06 0.68 14.44
CA ILE A 54 -4.47 1.81 15.28
C ILE A 54 -5.89 1.57 15.75
N ASN A 55 -6.00 1.10 16.98
CA ASN A 55 -7.24 1.07 17.74
C ASN A 55 -7.20 2.14 18.84
N PHE A 56 -8.35 2.59 19.28
CA PHE A 56 -8.43 3.78 20.14
C PHE A 56 -9.03 3.52 21.52
N ASN A 57 -9.00 2.32 22.02
CA ASN A 57 -9.36 2.09 23.40
C ASN A 57 -8.48 3.00 24.30
N ASN A 58 -9.08 4.10 24.80
CA ASN A 58 -8.50 5.09 25.72
C ASN A 58 -7.41 6.03 25.17
N LYS A 59 -7.49 6.47 23.91
CA LYS A 59 -6.46 7.37 23.31
C LYS A 59 -6.99 8.80 23.10
N ASN A 60 -7.20 9.55 24.18
CA ASN A 60 -7.80 10.90 24.14
C ASN A 60 -6.90 12.02 23.59
N ARG A 61 -5.57 11.80 23.50
CA ARG A 61 -4.63 12.84 23.10
C ARG A 61 -4.40 12.94 21.59
N ILE A 62 -4.58 11.85 20.85
CA ILE A 62 -4.32 11.80 19.41
C ILE A 62 -5.30 12.70 18.69
N LYS A 63 -4.79 13.63 17.88
CA LYS A 63 -5.54 14.58 17.06
C LYS A 63 -5.50 14.24 15.57
N TYR A 64 -4.35 13.71 15.12
CA TYR A 64 -4.10 13.46 13.71
C TYR A 64 -3.44 12.11 13.48
N ILE A 65 -3.86 11.45 12.39
CA ILE A 65 -3.16 10.29 11.83
C ILE A 65 -2.77 10.62 10.41
N LEU A 66 -1.48 10.48 10.13
CA LEU A 66 -0.89 10.64 8.82
C LEU A 66 -0.57 9.25 8.28
N SER A 67 -1.34 8.81 7.29
CA SER A 67 -1.15 7.49 6.65
C SER A 67 -0.91 7.67 5.15
N PRO A 68 0.34 7.62 4.69
CA PRO A 68 0.66 7.73 3.26
C PRO A 68 0.29 6.44 2.50
N THR A 69 -0.95 5.99 2.68
CA THR A 69 -1.55 4.81 2.05
C THR A 69 -2.90 5.16 1.46
N THR A 70 -3.38 4.39 0.50
CA THR A 70 -4.73 4.55 -0.05
C THR A 70 -5.79 3.86 0.80
N GLY A 71 -5.47 2.64 1.30
CA GLY A 71 -6.32 1.87 2.19
C GLY A 71 -6.09 2.24 3.65
N LEU A 72 -7.11 2.04 4.48
CA LEU A 72 -7.11 2.35 5.91
C LEU A 72 -7.44 1.13 6.78
N THR A 73 -7.22 -0.08 6.27
CA THR A 73 -7.54 -1.34 6.99
C THR A 73 -6.77 -1.53 8.29
N HIS A 74 -5.66 -0.82 8.46
CA HIS A 74 -4.84 -0.79 9.68
C HIS A 74 -5.32 0.24 10.70
N ILE A 75 -6.44 0.90 10.46
CA ILE A 75 -7.03 1.92 11.31
C ILE A 75 -8.47 1.55 11.61
N ASP A 76 -8.85 1.54 12.86
CA ASP A 76 -10.23 1.27 13.27
C ASP A 76 -11.18 2.38 12.78
N GLN A 77 -11.91 2.09 11.71
CA GLN A 77 -12.80 3.07 11.07
C GLN A 77 -14.01 3.43 11.93
N LYS A 78 -14.56 2.47 12.67
CA LYS A 78 -15.73 2.72 13.53
C LYS A 78 -15.44 3.77 14.61
N PHE A 79 -14.21 3.78 15.09
CA PHE A 79 -13.79 4.78 16.07
C PHE A 79 -13.69 6.18 15.43
N PHE A 80 -13.21 6.28 14.17
CA PHE A 80 -12.98 7.58 13.53
C PHE A 80 -14.26 8.31 13.16
N GLU A 81 -15.30 7.58 12.79
CA GLU A 81 -16.60 8.17 12.47
C GLU A 81 -17.20 8.92 13.67
N ASN A 82 -16.86 8.47 14.88
CA ASN A 82 -17.36 9.03 16.15
C ASN A 82 -16.32 9.88 16.92
N SER A 83 -15.13 10.10 16.38
CA SER A 83 -14.04 10.83 17.06
C SER A 83 -13.71 12.16 16.38
N LYS A 84 -13.09 13.08 17.16
CA LYS A 84 -12.52 14.33 16.62
C LYS A 84 -11.16 14.14 15.92
N VAL A 85 -10.66 12.91 15.80
CA VAL A 85 -9.37 12.61 15.19
C VAL A 85 -9.44 12.72 13.67
N LYS A 86 -8.55 13.50 13.07
CA LYS A 86 -8.49 13.66 11.62
C LYS A 86 -7.49 12.67 11.01
N VAL A 87 -7.94 11.90 10.02
CA VAL A 87 -7.12 10.94 9.28
C VAL A 87 -6.78 11.50 7.90
N PHE A 88 -5.50 11.60 7.61
CA PHE A 88 -4.98 12.01 6.31
C PHE A 88 -4.38 10.81 5.60
N ASN A 89 -4.91 10.50 4.42
CA ASN A 89 -4.42 9.42 3.56
C ASN A 89 -4.33 9.88 2.09
N LEU A 90 -3.79 9.03 1.23
CA LEU A 90 -3.65 9.34 -0.19
C LEU A 90 -4.98 9.19 -0.92
N LYS A 91 -5.69 10.29 -1.14
CA LYS A 91 -7.00 10.34 -1.83
C LYS A 91 -6.94 10.99 -3.21
N ASN A 92 -5.90 11.78 -3.52
CA ASN A 92 -5.82 12.50 -4.78
C ASN A 92 -5.68 11.54 -5.96
N LYS A 93 -6.74 11.40 -6.76
CA LYS A 93 -6.80 10.47 -7.89
C LYS A 93 -5.74 10.76 -8.96
N ASN A 94 -5.44 12.03 -9.23
CA ASN A 94 -4.45 12.41 -10.23
C ASN A 94 -3.05 12.02 -9.77
N PHE A 95 -2.71 12.31 -8.52
CA PHE A 95 -1.45 11.86 -7.91
C PHE A 95 -1.33 10.33 -7.89
N LEU A 96 -2.40 9.62 -7.48
CA LEU A 96 -2.37 8.16 -7.45
C LEU A 96 -2.16 7.53 -8.84
N ARG A 97 -2.58 8.20 -9.93
CA ARG A 97 -2.32 7.72 -11.30
C ARG A 97 -0.84 7.79 -11.69
N THR A 98 -0.06 8.64 -11.07
CA THR A 98 1.39 8.72 -11.32
C THR A 98 2.18 7.63 -10.59
N ILE A 99 1.61 7.00 -9.55
CA ILE A 99 2.27 5.96 -8.77
C ILE A 99 2.14 4.61 -9.49
N ARG A 100 3.24 4.06 -9.94
CA ARG A 100 3.33 2.78 -10.66
C ARG A 100 3.92 1.64 -9.83
N ALA A 101 4.60 1.95 -8.74
CA ALA A 101 5.36 0.98 -7.93
C ALA A 101 4.61 -0.33 -7.62
N SER A 102 3.30 -0.26 -7.27
CA SER A 102 2.52 -1.49 -6.99
C SER A 102 2.31 -2.35 -8.23
N SER A 103 2.07 -1.76 -9.41
CA SER A 103 1.91 -2.52 -10.65
C SER A 103 3.25 -3.09 -11.13
N GLU A 104 4.33 -2.33 -11.01
CA GLU A 104 5.70 -2.78 -11.34
C GLU A 104 6.12 -3.96 -10.45
N PHE A 105 5.87 -3.86 -9.14
CA PHE A 105 6.15 -4.97 -8.22
C PHE A 105 5.30 -6.21 -8.54
N THR A 106 4.03 -6.04 -8.89
CA THR A 106 3.17 -7.16 -9.32
C THR A 106 3.70 -7.83 -10.58
N ILE A 107 4.13 -7.04 -11.57
CA ILE A 107 4.75 -7.56 -12.80
C ILE A 107 6.04 -8.31 -12.48
N PHE A 108 6.88 -7.76 -11.62
CA PHE A 108 8.09 -8.43 -11.13
C PHE A 108 7.77 -9.80 -10.53
N LEU A 109 6.77 -9.89 -9.65
CA LEU A 109 6.35 -11.16 -9.04
C LEU A 109 5.85 -12.17 -10.07
N ILE A 110 5.06 -11.72 -11.07
CA ILE A 110 4.59 -12.57 -12.17
C ILE A 110 5.78 -13.15 -12.93
N LEU A 111 6.71 -12.30 -13.35
CA LEU A 111 7.90 -12.73 -14.11
C LEU A 111 8.79 -13.65 -13.28
N THR A 112 9.00 -13.33 -12.01
CA THR A 112 9.78 -14.16 -11.07
C THR A 112 9.18 -15.56 -10.93
N THR A 113 7.84 -15.64 -10.83
CA THR A 113 7.12 -16.90 -10.73
C THR A 113 7.22 -17.72 -12.00
N LEU A 114 6.99 -17.09 -13.16
CA LEU A 114 7.08 -17.76 -14.47
C LEU A 114 8.49 -18.27 -14.73
N ARG A 115 9.51 -17.51 -14.34
CA ARG A 115 10.92 -17.88 -14.48
C ARG A 115 11.43 -18.80 -13.37
N LYS A 116 10.58 -19.14 -12.38
CA LYS A 116 10.94 -20.01 -11.22
C LYS A 116 12.18 -19.50 -10.46
N ILE A 117 12.35 -18.18 -10.38
CA ILE A 117 13.49 -17.56 -9.70
C ILE A 117 13.37 -17.82 -8.20
N LYS A 118 14.19 -18.71 -7.67
CA LYS A 118 14.32 -18.96 -6.22
C LYS A 118 15.49 -18.18 -5.61
N ASN A 119 16.54 -17.98 -6.40
CA ASN A 119 17.74 -17.25 -5.99
C ASN A 119 18.29 -16.48 -7.21
N VAL A 120 18.69 -15.23 -7.00
CA VAL A 120 19.19 -14.33 -8.05
C VAL A 120 20.51 -14.85 -8.67
N ASN A 121 21.25 -15.68 -7.93
CA ASN A 121 22.54 -16.25 -8.37
C ASN A 121 22.40 -17.54 -9.19
N GLN A 122 21.19 -17.94 -9.60
CA GLN A 122 21.04 -19.11 -10.48
C GLN A 122 21.39 -18.75 -11.92
N PRO A 123 22.45 -19.39 -12.52
CA PRO A 123 22.93 -19.03 -13.86
C PRO A 123 21.99 -19.48 -14.98
N TYR A 124 21.11 -20.45 -14.73
CA TYR A 124 20.17 -20.99 -15.73
C TYR A 124 18.75 -20.99 -15.16
N LEU A 125 17.88 -20.19 -15.77
CA LEU A 125 16.49 -20.08 -15.36
C LEU A 125 15.62 -20.79 -16.41
N ILE A 126 15.28 -22.05 -16.12
CA ILE A 126 14.25 -22.77 -16.89
C ILE A 126 12.89 -22.29 -16.40
N GLY A 127 12.19 -21.56 -17.22
CA GLY A 127 10.87 -21.00 -16.91
C GLY A 127 9.96 -20.94 -18.11
N SER A 128 8.78 -20.40 -17.91
CA SER A 128 7.80 -20.13 -18.96
C SER A 128 7.79 -18.66 -19.35
N GLU A 129 7.44 -18.36 -20.55
CA GLU A 129 7.13 -17.01 -21.02
C GLU A 129 5.72 -16.60 -20.61
N ILE A 130 5.45 -15.30 -20.65
CA ILE A 130 4.11 -14.77 -20.43
C ILE A 130 3.24 -14.90 -21.70
N ASN A 131 3.88 -14.98 -22.84
CA ASN A 131 3.23 -15.19 -24.15
C ASN A 131 2.36 -16.45 -24.13
N ASN A 132 1.18 -16.38 -24.76
CA ASN A 132 0.18 -17.45 -24.80
C ASN A 132 -0.31 -17.95 -23.42
N LYS A 133 -0.16 -17.15 -22.34
CA LYS A 133 -0.73 -17.44 -21.04
C LYS A 133 -2.08 -16.78 -20.87
N LEU A 134 -2.99 -17.45 -20.17
CA LEU A 134 -4.22 -16.87 -19.69
C LEU A 134 -3.99 -16.22 -18.32
N VAL A 135 -4.17 -14.90 -18.24
CA VAL A 135 -3.97 -14.13 -17.00
C VAL A 135 -5.33 -13.65 -16.47
N GLY A 136 -5.69 -14.13 -15.29
CA GLY A 136 -6.89 -13.70 -14.57
C GLY A 136 -6.59 -12.48 -13.68
N VAL A 137 -7.39 -11.42 -13.83
CA VAL A 137 -7.25 -10.18 -13.06
C VAL A 137 -8.49 -9.94 -12.21
N VAL A 138 -8.35 -10.07 -10.90
CA VAL A 138 -9.43 -9.74 -9.95
C VAL A 138 -9.32 -8.27 -9.54
N GLY A 139 -10.24 -7.45 -10.04
CA GLY A 139 -10.23 -6.00 -9.89
C GLY A 139 -9.47 -5.28 -11.00
N LEU A 140 -10.18 -4.77 -12.01
CA LEU A 140 -9.59 -4.04 -13.14
C LEU A 140 -9.49 -2.52 -12.86
N GLY A 141 -9.15 -2.16 -11.62
CA GLY A 141 -8.87 -0.79 -11.20
C GLY A 141 -7.51 -0.29 -11.68
N ARG A 142 -6.97 0.73 -11.04
CA ARG A 142 -5.71 1.37 -11.42
C ARG A 142 -4.53 0.39 -11.56
N ILE A 143 -4.33 -0.46 -10.57
CA ILE A 143 -3.23 -1.43 -10.54
C ILE A 143 -3.53 -2.57 -11.53
N GLY A 144 -4.69 -3.24 -11.38
CA GLY A 144 -5.05 -4.38 -12.22
C GLY A 144 -5.06 -4.04 -13.71
N ASN A 145 -5.57 -2.87 -14.10
CA ASN A 145 -5.53 -2.43 -15.50
C ASN A 145 -4.10 -2.19 -16.00
N SER A 146 -3.18 -1.70 -15.17
CA SER A 146 -1.77 -1.53 -15.54
C SER A 146 -1.10 -2.88 -15.76
N VAL A 147 -1.33 -3.84 -14.87
CA VAL A 147 -0.80 -5.21 -14.97
C VAL A 147 -1.39 -5.93 -16.20
N ALA A 148 -2.71 -5.85 -16.39
CA ALA A 148 -3.38 -6.43 -17.55
C ALA A 148 -2.83 -5.89 -18.88
N LYS A 149 -2.62 -4.58 -18.97
CA LYS A 149 -2.02 -3.96 -20.17
C LYS A 149 -0.62 -4.49 -20.46
N PHE A 150 0.21 -4.63 -19.43
CA PHE A 150 1.55 -5.18 -19.58
C PHE A 150 1.47 -6.63 -20.07
N CYS A 151 0.73 -7.50 -19.38
CA CYS A 151 0.62 -8.92 -19.75
C CYS A 151 0.08 -9.08 -21.18
N PHE A 152 -0.95 -8.31 -21.55
CA PHE A 152 -1.51 -8.31 -22.90
C PHE A 152 -0.48 -7.89 -23.96
N SER A 153 0.33 -6.86 -23.67
CA SER A 153 1.38 -6.41 -24.60
C SER A 153 2.48 -7.45 -24.80
N GLN A 154 2.61 -8.40 -23.88
CA GLN A 154 3.55 -9.51 -23.96
C GLN A 154 2.90 -10.80 -24.54
N GLY A 155 1.72 -10.69 -25.15
CA GLY A 155 1.05 -11.80 -25.81
C GLY A 155 0.20 -12.71 -24.91
N ALA A 156 -0.16 -12.27 -23.70
CA ALA A 156 -1.08 -13.01 -22.86
C ALA A 156 -2.53 -12.68 -23.19
N ASP A 157 -3.41 -13.67 -23.04
CA ASP A 157 -4.85 -13.47 -22.99
C ASP A 157 -5.28 -13.00 -21.60
N ILE A 158 -6.19 -12.01 -21.56
CA ILE A 158 -6.63 -11.43 -20.29
C ILE A 158 -8.12 -11.73 -20.07
N ILE A 159 -8.41 -12.35 -18.94
CA ILE A 159 -9.76 -12.39 -18.37
C ILE A 159 -9.79 -11.56 -17.09
N TYR A 160 -10.92 -10.94 -16.76
CA TYR A 160 -11.02 -10.18 -15.53
C TYR A 160 -12.39 -10.32 -14.85
N PHE A 161 -12.37 -10.15 -13.52
CA PHE A 161 -13.54 -9.92 -12.70
C PHE A 161 -13.46 -8.53 -12.06
N ASP A 162 -14.56 -7.77 -12.08
CA ASP A 162 -14.68 -6.52 -11.33
C ASP A 162 -16.14 -6.33 -10.90
N LYS A 163 -16.34 -5.82 -9.67
CA LYS A 163 -17.68 -5.50 -9.14
C LYS A 163 -18.38 -4.41 -9.95
N LYS A 164 -17.60 -3.52 -10.56
CA LYS A 164 -18.10 -2.46 -11.43
C LYS A 164 -18.18 -2.96 -12.86
N GLU A 165 -19.22 -2.56 -13.55
CA GLU A 165 -19.29 -2.74 -14.98
C GLU A 165 -18.32 -1.79 -15.67
N LEU A 166 -17.31 -2.34 -16.32
CA LEU A 166 -16.30 -1.55 -17.00
C LEU A 166 -16.55 -1.64 -18.51
N LYS A 167 -16.59 -0.48 -19.17
CA LYS A 167 -16.66 -0.39 -20.64
C LYS A 167 -15.31 -0.78 -21.27
N ASN A 168 -14.89 -2.04 -21.05
CA ASN A 168 -13.65 -2.55 -21.58
C ASN A 168 -13.95 -3.62 -22.63
N LYS A 169 -13.73 -3.28 -23.90
CA LYS A 169 -13.92 -4.22 -25.03
C LYS A 169 -12.66 -5.07 -25.33
N LYS A 170 -11.55 -4.80 -24.63
CA LYS A 170 -10.25 -5.42 -24.94
C LYS A 170 -10.00 -6.73 -24.20
N TYR A 171 -10.62 -6.87 -23.01
CA TYR A 171 -10.44 -8.05 -22.15
C TYR A 171 -11.78 -8.73 -21.92
N LYS A 172 -11.77 -10.06 -21.79
CA LYS A 172 -12.98 -10.85 -21.54
C LYS A 172 -13.34 -10.75 -20.06
N LYS A 173 -14.55 -10.24 -19.75
CA LYS A 173 -15.10 -10.28 -18.39
C LYS A 173 -15.52 -11.70 -18.05
N THR A 174 -15.24 -12.15 -16.84
CA THR A 174 -15.75 -13.39 -16.25
C THR A 174 -16.67 -13.09 -15.07
N ASN A 175 -17.55 -14.02 -14.77
CA ASN A 175 -18.48 -13.93 -13.65
C ASN A 175 -17.80 -14.35 -12.34
#